data_b3449ed4033626ba968b1d6ced1d0046
#
_entry.id   b3449ed4033626ba968b1d6ced1d0046
#
_cell.length_a   1.000
_cell.length_b   1.000
_cell.length_c   1.000
_cell.angle_alpha   90.00
_cell.angle_beta   90.00
_cell.angle_gamma   90.00
#
_symmetry.space_group_name_H-M   'P 1'
#
loop_
_entity.id
_entity.type
_entity.pdbx_description
1 polymer ?
#
loop_
_entity_poly.entity_id
_entity_poly.type
_entity_poly.pdbx_seq_one_letter_code
_entity_poly.pdbx_strand_id
1 'polypeptide(L)'
;MKFLLVPLAALAIALPAQAQFKSPEDAVKYRKSAFTLMGSHFGRLAAMAQGKVPFDAKLAAENADVLAVVVKLPYSTFGEETATVANSEAKPEVWKEMPAFKAAAEKLQGEVAKLQVAAKTGDLAQLKAAVGQTFQSCKACHDKFKEK
;
A
#
# COMPACT_ATOMS: atom_id res chain seq x y z
N MET A 1 -2.06 67.40 -3.77
CA MET A 1 -2.34 66.29 -2.87
C MET A 1 -1.77 65.03 -3.48
N LYS A 2 -0.66 64.47 -2.93
CA LYS A 2 -0.03 63.22 -3.42
C LYS A 2 -0.54 62.06 -2.52
N PHE A 3 -1.37 61.18 -3.09
CA PHE A 3 -1.82 59.97 -2.41
C PHE A 3 -0.68 58.93 -2.42
N LEU A 4 -0.11 58.63 -1.28
CA LEU A 4 0.80 57.49 -1.09
C LEU A 4 -0.06 56.20 -1.05
N LEU A 5 0.06 55.40 -2.11
CA LEU A 5 -0.44 54.01 -2.11
C LEU A 5 0.54 53.14 -1.28
N VAL A 6 0.14 52.75 -0.10
CA VAL A 6 0.86 51.74 0.68
C VAL A 6 0.46 50.36 0.18
N PRO A 7 1.40 49.53 -0.31
CA PRO A 7 1.06 48.17 -0.70
C PRO A 7 0.78 47.32 0.55
N LEU A 8 -0.44 46.83 0.67
CA LEU A 8 -0.83 45.85 1.70
C LEU A 8 -0.21 44.52 1.32
N ALA A 9 0.93 44.16 1.94
CA ALA A 9 1.53 42.87 1.80
C ALA A 9 0.64 41.83 2.52
N ALA A 10 -0.09 41.00 1.74
CA ALA A 10 -0.84 39.89 2.25
C ALA A 10 0.13 38.80 2.76
N LEU A 11 0.27 38.69 4.08
CA LEU A 11 1.01 37.61 4.72
C LEU A 11 0.23 36.30 4.52
N ALA A 12 0.65 35.47 3.58
CA ALA A 12 0.09 34.12 3.39
C ALA A 12 0.52 33.28 4.61
N ILE A 13 -0.40 33.10 5.56
CA ILE A 13 -0.22 32.14 6.67
C ILE A 13 -0.30 30.75 6.05
N ALA A 14 0.85 30.11 5.85
CA ALA A 14 0.91 28.69 5.51
C ALA A 14 0.37 27.91 6.73
N LEU A 15 -0.88 27.46 6.63
CA LEU A 15 -1.44 26.52 7.61
C LEU A 15 -0.59 25.23 7.53
N PRO A 16 -0.14 24.69 8.67
CA PRO A 16 0.53 23.40 8.68
C PRO A 16 -0.43 22.38 8.07
N ALA A 17 0.04 21.60 7.10
CA ALA A 17 -0.71 20.47 6.57
C ALA A 17 -1.09 19.60 7.78
N GLN A 18 -2.39 19.49 8.06
CA GLN A 18 -2.89 18.68 9.16
C GLN A 18 -2.38 17.25 8.93
N ALA A 19 -1.63 16.70 9.89
CA ALA A 19 -1.19 15.32 9.82
C ALA A 19 -2.43 14.42 9.65
N GLN A 20 -2.41 13.53 8.69
CA GLN A 20 -3.53 12.63 8.37
C GLN A 20 -3.91 11.74 9.56
N PHE A 21 -2.97 11.52 10.48
CA PHE A 21 -3.12 10.69 11.68
C PHE A 21 -2.86 11.53 12.93
N LYS A 22 -3.53 11.17 14.04
CA LYS A 22 -3.39 11.88 15.33
C LYS A 22 -2.01 11.69 15.96
N SER A 23 -1.35 10.56 15.68
CA SER A 23 -0.02 10.24 16.18
C SER A 23 0.73 9.31 15.21
N PRO A 24 2.07 9.20 15.32
CA PRO A 24 2.85 8.21 14.59
C PRO A 24 2.40 6.77 14.85
N GLU A 25 1.95 6.45 16.07
CA GLU A 25 1.42 5.14 16.45
C GLU A 25 0.11 4.82 15.71
N ASP A 26 -0.77 5.81 15.53
CA ASP A 26 -1.99 5.64 14.75
C ASP A 26 -1.68 5.39 13.27
N ALA A 27 -0.68 6.04 12.71
CA ALA A 27 -0.19 5.78 11.35
C ALA A 27 0.35 4.34 11.21
N VAL A 28 1.15 3.87 12.19
CA VAL A 28 1.66 2.49 12.23
C VAL A 28 0.50 1.49 12.35
N LYS A 29 -0.46 1.74 13.24
CA LYS A 29 -1.65 0.90 13.39
C LYS A 29 -2.46 0.81 12.09
N TYR A 30 -2.66 1.94 11.41
CA TYR A 30 -3.36 1.99 10.12
C TYR A 30 -2.65 1.13 9.07
N ARG A 31 -1.33 1.28 8.86
CA ARG A 31 -0.61 0.48 7.87
C ARG A 31 -0.63 -1.02 8.17
N LYS A 32 -0.51 -1.40 9.44
CA LYS A 32 -0.63 -2.82 9.86
C LYS A 32 -2.01 -3.38 9.54
N SER A 33 -3.06 -2.62 9.78
CA SER A 33 -4.43 -3.00 9.42
C SER A 33 -4.60 -3.14 7.90
N ALA A 34 -4.06 -2.20 7.12
CA ALA A 34 -4.08 -2.27 5.66
C ALA A 34 -3.34 -3.51 5.13
N PHE A 35 -2.14 -3.82 5.65
CA PHE A 35 -1.41 -5.04 5.29
C PHE A 35 -2.14 -6.32 5.72
N THR A 36 -2.85 -6.32 6.85
CA THR A 36 -3.70 -7.44 7.26
C THR A 36 -4.84 -7.69 6.27
N LEU A 37 -5.51 -6.63 5.83
CA LEU A 37 -6.54 -6.74 4.79
C LEU A 37 -5.96 -7.23 3.47
N MET A 38 -4.82 -6.68 3.03
CA MET A 38 -4.11 -7.16 1.84
C MET A 38 -3.82 -8.66 1.92
N GLY A 39 -3.26 -9.11 3.04
CA GLY A 39 -2.95 -10.52 3.28
C GLY A 39 -4.19 -11.42 3.26
N SER A 40 -5.30 -10.96 3.85
CA SER A 40 -6.57 -11.69 3.87
C SER A 40 -7.16 -11.89 2.48
N HIS A 41 -7.26 -10.81 1.69
CA HIS A 41 -7.83 -10.90 0.34
C HIS A 41 -6.92 -11.63 -0.63
N PHE A 42 -5.61 -11.38 -0.59
CA PHE A 42 -4.64 -12.13 -1.37
C PHE A 42 -4.60 -13.62 -1.00
N GLY A 43 -4.70 -13.95 0.29
CA GLY A 43 -4.73 -15.33 0.79
C GLY A 43 -5.88 -16.16 0.22
N ARG A 44 -7.07 -15.56 0.06
CA ARG A 44 -8.23 -16.22 -0.58
C ARG A 44 -7.97 -16.51 -2.06
N LEU A 45 -7.41 -15.54 -2.79
CA LEU A 45 -7.01 -15.71 -4.18
C LEU A 45 -5.95 -16.80 -4.33
N ALA A 46 -4.95 -16.80 -3.43
CA ALA A 46 -3.91 -17.81 -3.41
C ALA A 46 -4.43 -19.21 -3.08
N ALA A 47 -5.40 -19.33 -2.17
CA ALA A 47 -6.03 -20.61 -1.84
C ALA A 47 -6.77 -21.22 -3.04
N MET A 48 -7.52 -20.41 -3.80
CA MET A 48 -8.16 -20.85 -5.05
C MET A 48 -7.11 -21.22 -6.11
N ALA A 49 -6.10 -20.39 -6.30
CA ALA A 49 -5.02 -20.63 -7.26
C ALA A 49 -4.24 -21.92 -6.96
N GLN A 50 -4.06 -22.27 -5.68
CA GLN A 50 -3.37 -23.49 -5.24
C GLN A 50 -4.29 -24.73 -5.16
N GLY A 51 -5.58 -24.58 -5.45
CA GLY A 51 -6.55 -25.69 -5.35
C GLY A 51 -6.87 -26.12 -3.91
N LYS A 52 -6.53 -25.29 -2.90
CA LYS A 52 -6.88 -25.54 -1.49
C LYS A 52 -8.36 -25.38 -1.20
N VAL A 53 -9.02 -24.58 -2.00
CA VAL A 53 -10.46 -24.39 -2.03
C VAL A 53 -10.95 -24.41 -3.49
N PRO A 54 -12.23 -24.74 -3.76
CA PRO A 54 -12.78 -24.65 -5.11
C PRO A 54 -12.61 -23.26 -5.71
N PHE A 55 -12.35 -23.21 -7.00
CA PHE A 55 -12.29 -21.94 -7.73
C PHE A 55 -13.69 -21.38 -7.93
N ASP A 56 -13.90 -20.15 -7.50
CA ASP A 56 -15.10 -19.35 -7.72
C ASP A 56 -14.70 -18.03 -8.39
N ALA A 57 -15.05 -17.88 -9.65
CA ALA A 57 -14.67 -16.73 -10.46
C ALA A 57 -15.23 -15.40 -9.93
N LYS A 58 -16.48 -15.42 -9.40
CA LYS A 58 -17.10 -14.23 -8.82
C LYS A 58 -16.36 -13.81 -7.55
N LEU A 59 -16.12 -14.74 -6.64
CA LEU A 59 -15.42 -14.49 -5.40
C LEU A 59 -13.96 -14.07 -5.65
N ALA A 60 -13.31 -14.62 -6.68
CA ALA A 60 -11.99 -14.20 -7.10
C ALA A 60 -11.96 -12.74 -7.54
N ALA A 61 -12.89 -12.33 -8.42
CA ALA A 61 -13.01 -10.95 -8.87
C ALA A 61 -13.27 -9.98 -7.70
N GLU A 62 -14.21 -10.31 -6.81
CA GLU A 62 -14.52 -9.49 -5.62
C GLU A 62 -13.31 -9.30 -4.70
N ASN A 63 -12.55 -10.37 -4.40
CA ASN A 63 -11.33 -10.26 -3.58
C ASN A 63 -10.23 -9.45 -4.28
N ALA A 64 -10.08 -9.58 -5.59
CA ALA A 64 -9.12 -8.80 -6.36
C ALA A 64 -9.49 -7.32 -6.43
N ASP A 65 -10.77 -6.97 -6.51
CA ASP A 65 -11.24 -5.59 -6.48
C ASP A 65 -10.93 -4.92 -5.14
N VAL A 66 -11.18 -5.59 -4.01
CA VAL A 66 -10.80 -5.07 -2.69
C VAL A 66 -9.29 -4.93 -2.58
N LEU A 67 -8.51 -5.94 -3.01
CA LEU A 67 -7.05 -5.89 -2.96
C LEU A 67 -6.49 -4.71 -3.76
N ALA A 68 -7.05 -4.41 -4.93
CA ALA A 68 -6.63 -3.28 -5.78
C ALA A 68 -6.83 -1.90 -5.12
N VAL A 69 -7.78 -1.80 -4.20
CA VAL A 69 -7.99 -0.59 -3.38
C VAL A 69 -7.01 -0.56 -2.21
N VAL A 70 -6.99 -1.63 -1.41
CA VAL A 70 -6.25 -1.63 -0.13
C VAL A 70 -4.74 -1.65 -0.32
N VAL A 71 -4.22 -2.14 -1.45
CA VAL A 71 -2.79 -2.16 -1.76
C VAL A 71 -2.16 -0.77 -1.81
N LYS A 72 -2.94 0.28 -1.97
CA LYS A 72 -2.46 1.67 -2.04
C LYS A 72 -2.35 2.35 -0.67
N LEU A 73 -3.07 1.84 0.32
CA LEU A 73 -3.31 2.53 1.58
C LEU A 73 -2.08 2.68 2.50
N PRO A 74 -1.19 1.67 2.68
CA PRO A 74 -0.20 1.73 3.76
C PRO A 74 0.95 2.71 3.49
N TYR A 75 1.25 3.04 2.25
CA TYR A 75 2.53 3.67 1.87
C TYR A 75 2.65 5.14 2.28
N SER A 76 1.54 5.87 2.41
CA SER A 76 1.54 7.25 2.90
C SER A 76 1.90 7.37 4.39
N THR A 77 1.96 6.25 5.12
CA THR A 77 2.21 6.22 6.56
C THR A 77 3.67 5.97 6.93
N PHE A 78 4.58 5.94 5.97
CA PHE A 78 6.01 5.74 6.21
C PHE A 78 6.79 7.05 6.25
N GLY A 79 6.23 8.07 6.94
CA GLY A 79 6.94 9.31 7.26
C GLY A 79 8.06 9.08 8.29
N GLU A 80 9.02 9.99 8.34
CA GLU A 80 10.18 9.96 9.27
C GLU A 80 9.75 9.78 10.72
N GLU A 81 8.65 10.38 11.12
CA GLU A 81 8.05 10.32 12.47
C GLU A 81 7.64 8.90 12.87
N THR A 82 7.49 7.99 11.90
CA THR A 82 7.10 6.58 12.18
C THR A 82 8.29 5.62 12.22
N ALA A 83 9.51 6.10 11.99
CA ALA A 83 10.71 5.27 11.91
C ALA A 83 11.08 4.59 13.23
N THR A 84 10.78 5.25 14.36
CA THR A 84 11.15 4.78 15.72
C THR A 84 9.97 4.24 16.51
N VAL A 85 8.78 4.17 15.90
CA VAL A 85 7.58 3.64 16.59
C VAL A 85 7.75 2.15 16.87
N ALA A 86 7.57 1.77 18.13
CA ALA A 86 7.67 0.38 18.56
C ALA A 86 6.66 -0.53 17.83
N ASN A 87 7.06 -1.78 17.60
CA ASN A 87 6.24 -2.80 16.92
C ASN A 87 5.81 -2.45 15.49
N SER A 88 6.56 -1.57 14.83
CA SER A 88 6.30 -1.17 13.45
C SER A 88 6.52 -2.30 12.44
N GLU A 89 7.40 -3.25 12.76
CA GLU A 89 7.87 -4.35 11.89
C GLU A 89 8.55 -3.86 10.59
N ALA A 90 8.78 -2.57 10.44
CA ALA A 90 9.52 -2.00 9.33
C ALA A 90 11.00 -1.88 9.70
N LYS A 91 11.89 -2.36 8.82
CA LYS A 91 13.33 -2.19 8.99
C LYS A 91 13.73 -0.72 8.74
N PRO A 92 14.83 -0.25 9.35
CA PRO A 92 15.38 1.09 9.09
C PRO A 92 15.69 1.36 7.61
N GLU A 93 15.89 0.30 6.81
CA GLU A 93 16.13 0.36 5.36
C GLU A 93 14.97 1.02 4.61
N VAL A 94 13.75 1.00 5.13
CA VAL A 94 12.61 1.71 4.55
C VAL A 94 12.93 3.19 4.38
N TRP A 95 13.45 3.84 5.43
CA TRP A 95 13.74 5.28 5.43
C TRP A 95 15.12 5.59 4.83
N LYS A 96 16.12 4.72 5.02
CA LYS A 96 17.44 4.86 4.41
C LYS A 96 17.41 4.74 2.90
N GLU A 97 16.52 3.89 2.37
CA GLU A 97 16.40 3.59 0.94
C GLU A 97 14.99 3.89 0.42
N MET A 98 14.40 5.01 0.85
CA MET A 98 13.02 5.39 0.50
C MET A 98 12.69 5.32 -1.00
N PRO A 99 13.57 5.71 -1.95
CA PRO A 99 13.30 5.53 -3.38
C PRO A 99 13.12 4.05 -3.76
N ALA A 100 13.93 3.14 -3.22
CA ALA A 100 13.83 1.71 -3.48
C ALA A 100 12.56 1.10 -2.84
N PHE A 101 12.19 1.56 -1.64
CA PHE A 101 10.94 1.18 -0.99
C PHE A 101 9.70 1.60 -1.81
N LYS A 102 9.67 2.84 -2.29
CA LYS A 102 8.61 3.35 -3.17
C LYS A 102 8.51 2.55 -4.46
N ALA A 103 9.64 2.27 -5.12
CA ALA A 103 9.67 1.45 -6.34
C ALA A 103 9.14 0.02 -6.10
N ALA A 104 9.44 -0.59 -4.94
CA ALA A 104 8.89 -1.89 -4.57
C ALA A 104 7.37 -1.83 -4.34
N ALA A 105 6.87 -0.75 -3.73
CA ALA A 105 5.44 -0.52 -3.55
C ALA A 105 4.70 -0.34 -4.88
N GLU A 106 5.24 0.46 -5.79
CA GLU A 106 4.70 0.68 -7.13
C GLU A 106 4.67 -0.62 -7.95
N LYS A 107 5.75 -1.42 -7.87
CA LYS A 107 5.79 -2.73 -8.50
C LYS A 107 4.68 -3.63 -8.00
N LEU A 108 4.47 -3.72 -6.69
CA LEU A 108 3.38 -4.51 -6.11
C LEU A 108 2.01 -4.02 -6.58
N GLN A 109 1.78 -2.71 -6.60
CA GLN A 109 0.53 -2.13 -7.10
C GLN A 109 0.28 -2.49 -8.56
N GLY A 110 1.33 -2.49 -9.39
CA GLY A 110 1.26 -2.92 -10.79
C GLY A 110 0.92 -4.41 -10.93
N GLU A 111 1.51 -5.29 -10.10
CA GLU A 111 1.18 -6.72 -10.13
C GLU A 111 -0.24 -6.99 -9.62
N VAL A 112 -0.71 -6.26 -8.61
CA VAL A 112 -2.11 -6.35 -8.14
C VAL A 112 -3.09 -5.88 -9.21
N ALA A 113 -2.77 -4.85 -9.99
CA ALA A 113 -3.63 -4.43 -11.11
C ALA A 113 -3.75 -5.52 -12.18
N LYS A 114 -2.65 -6.21 -12.50
CA LYS A 114 -2.66 -7.37 -13.41
C LYS A 114 -3.46 -8.54 -12.83
N LEU A 115 -3.31 -8.80 -11.52
CA LEU A 115 -4.07 -9.82 -10.81
C LEU A 115 -5.58 -9.53 -10.85
N GLN A 116 -5.97 -8.26 -10.67
CA GLN A 116 -7.36 -7.84 -10.78
C GLN A 116 -7.94 -8.13 -12.19
N VAL A 117 -7.17 -7.82 -13.24
CA VAL A 117 -7.58 -8.13 -14.63
C VAL A 117 -7.72 -9.65 -14.80
N ALA A 118 -6.73 -10.43 -14.38
CA ALA A 118 -6.75 -11.89 -14.50
C ALA A 118 -7.92 -12.52 -13.74
N ALA A 119 -8.21 -12.04 -12.52
CA ALA A 119 -9.35 -12.55 -11.74
C ALA A 119 -10.70 -12.31 -12.40
N LYS A 120 -10.85 -11.22 -13.14
CA LYS A 120 -12.09 -10.87 -13.87
C LYS A 120 -12.32 -11.68 -15.15
N THR A 121 -11.31 -12.38 -15.65
CA THR A 121 -11.48 -13.27 -16.83
C THR A 121 -12.28 -14.53 -16.50
N GLY A 122 -12.33 -14.93 -15.24
CA GLY A 122 -12.88 -16.23 -14.85
C GLY A 122 -11.99 -17.44 -15.20
N ASP A 123 -10.75 -17.19 -15.65
CA ASP A 123 -9.79 -18.22 -16.05
C ASP A 123 -8.82 -18.53 -14.88
N LEU A 124 -8.90 -19.75 -14.37
CA LEU A 124 -8.05 -20.21 -13.26
C LEU A 124 -6.56 -20.20 -13.64
N ALA A 125 -6.19 -20.48 -14.89
CA ALA A 125 -4.78 -20.49 -15.30
C ALA A 125 -4.18 -19.07 -15.27
N GLN A 126 -4.93 -18.08 -15.74
CA GLN A 126 -4.53 -16.67 -15.65
C GLN A 126 -4.46 -16.19 -14.18
N LEU A 127 -5.44 -16.58 -13.35
CA LEU A 127 -5.39 -16.28 -11.92
C LEU A 127 -4.13 -16.86 -11.26
N LYS A 128 -3.80 -18.13 -11.52
CA LYS A 128 -2.59 -18.80 -10.97
C LYS A 128 -1.32 -18.05 -11.34
N ALA A 129 -1.17 -17.67 -12.59
CA ALA A 129 0.01 -16.94 -13.06
C ALA A 129 0.14 -15.58 -12.34
N ALA A 130 -0.94 -14.81 -12.29
CA ALA A 130 -0.95 -13.49 -11.66
C ALA A 130 -0.74 -13.55 -10.14
N VAL A 131 -1.32 -14.53 -9.44
CA VAL A 131 -1.08 -14.79 -8.01
C VAL A 131 0.41 -15.06 -7.77
N GLY A 132 1.06 -15.87 -8.61
CA GLY A 132 2.49 -16.15 -8.51
C GLY A 132 3.36 -14.90 -8.60
N GLN A 133 3.11 -14.02 -9.57
CA GLN A 133 3.84 -12.76 -9.74
C GLN A 133 3.61 -11.79 -8.58
N THR A 134 2.37 -11.66 -8.12
CA THR A 134 2.04 -10.83 -6.97
C THR A 134 2.74 -11.33 -5.71
N PHE A 135 2.75 -12.64 -5.46
CA PHE A 135 3.46 -13.23 -4.33
C PHE A 135 4.97 -12.92 -4.34
N GLN A 136 5.63 -13.04 -5.51
CA GLN A 136 7.05 -12.71 -5.64
C GLN A 136 7.32 -11.24 -5.33
N SER A 137 6.44 -10.34 -5.74
CA SER A 137 6.56 -8.91 -5.42
C SER A 137 6.41 -8.65 -3.92
N CYS A 138 5.43 -9.28 -3.26
CA CYS A 138 5.28 -9.21 -1.80
C CYS A 138 6.53 -9.71 -1.07
N LYS A 139 7.03 -10.88 -1.48
CA LYS A 139 8.21 -11.51 -0.88
C LYS A 139 9.46 -10.64 -1.02
N ALA A 140 9.74 -10.13 -2.19
CA ALA A 140 10.91 -9.30 -2.46
C ALA A 140 10.93 -8.03 -1.58
N CYS A 141 9.76 -7.38 -1.40
CA CYS A 141 9.62 -6.23 -0.52
C CYS A 141 9.85 -6.63 0.95
N HIS A 142 9.23 -7.73 1.41
CA HIS A 142 9.37 -8.21 2.79
C HIS A 142 10.82 -8.62 3.13
N ASP A 143 11.51 -9.30 2.23
CA ASP A 143 12.90 -9.73 2.47
C ASP A 143 13.82 -8.52 2.75
N LYS A 144 13.56 -7.40 2.11
CA LYS A 144 14.38 -6.20 2.24
C LYS A 144 13.92 -5.25 3.36
N PHE A 145 12.62 -5.04 3.53
CA PHE A 145 12.06 -3.93 4.28
C PHE A 145 11.24 -4.32 5.52
N LYS A 146 10.99 -5.62 5.75
CA LYS A 146 10.20 -6.11 6.90
C LYS A 146 11.06 -6.92 7.85
N GLU A 147 10.92 -6.67 9.17
CA GLU A 147 11.47 -7.54 10.22
C GLU A 147 10.88 -8.96 10.13
N LYS A 148 11.66 -9.96 10.57
CA LYS A 148 11.25 -11.38 10.57
C LYS A 148 10.44 -11.71 11.80
#